data_91ee26a0fac34ef7d85091628aae280c
#
_entry.id   91ee26a0fac34ef7d85091628aae280c
#
_cell.length_a   1.000
_cell.length_b   1.000
_cell.length_c   1.000
_cell.angle_alpha   90.00
_cell.angle_beta   90.00
_cell.angle_gamma   90.00
#
_symmetry.space_group_name_H-M   'P 1'
#
loop_
_entity.id
_entity.type
_entity.pdbx_description
1 polymer ?
#
loop_
_entity_poly.entity_id
_entity_poly.type
_entity_poly.pdbx_seq_one_letter_code
_entity_poly.pdbx_strand_id
1 'polypeptide(L)'
;MAYSPCFLCHAAAASGEDFCQQCLADMPWNHRACQRCALPISDPYSSDCAACSQAPPPFEFAVASFRYDYPIDHMLLRYKQHGDEVLGAKLARLMLNSLSEDALLQLQGTTLVPVAMHPQDLRQRGFNQAQQLADSIALHSGLTVDRRLVATRTHAAQKSLNAAQRRQNIHLHDVFYKAKIATGFAI
;
A
#
# COMPACT_ATOMS: atom_id res chain seq x y z
N MET A 1 14.21 -26.47 -17.63
CA MET A 1 13.93 -25.18 -16.99
C MET A 1 12.75 -25.38 -16.05
N ALA A 2 12.91 -25.10 -14.77
CA ALA A 2 11.81 -25.23 -13.82
C ALA A 2 10.84 -24.05 -14.02
N TYR A 3 9.60 -24.32 -14.32
CA TYR A 3 8.54 -23.32 -14.39
C TYR A 3 7.77 -23.32 -13.06
N SER A 4 7.43 -22.14 -12.55
CA SER A 4 6.49 -21.99 -11.44
C SER A 4 5.09 -21.70 -12.00
N PRO A 5 4.00 -22.21 -11.39
CA PRO A 5 2.66 -21.81 -11.83
C PRO A 5 2.38 -20.36 -11.44
N CYS A 6 1.83 -19.59 -12.36
CA CYS A 6 1.36 -18.23 -12.10
C CYS A 6 0.29 -18.23 -11.01
N PHE A 7 0.42 -17.34 -10.04
CA PHE A 7 -0.50 -17.26 -8.90
C PHE A 7 -1.95 -16.91 -9.30
N LEU A 8 -2.15 -16.22 -10.43
CA LEU A 8 -3.49 -15.82 -10.90
C LEU A 8 -4.11 -16.80 -11.89
N CYS A 9 -3.38 -17.17 -12.94
CA CYS A 9 -3.95 -17.96 -14.05
C CYS A 9 -3.41 -19.38 -14.14
N HIS A 10 -2.47 -19.77 -13.28
CA HIS A 10 -1.79 -21.07 -13.25
C HIS A 10 -0.99 -21.42 -14.53
N ALA A 11 -0.89 -20.52 -15.50
CA ALA A 11 0.03 -20.69 -16.63
C ALA A 11 1.49 -20.68 -16.17
N ALA A 12 2.41 -21.13 -17.01
CA ALA A 12 3.83 -21.11 -16.71
C ALA A 12 4.33 -19.67 -16.50
N ALA A 13 4.94 -19.40 -15.36
CA ALA A 13 5.70 -18.20 -15.08
C ALA A 13 7.21 -18.50 -15.16
N ALA A 14 8.04 -17.50 -15.32
CA ALA A 14 9.48 -17.66 -15.28
C ALA A 14 9.93 -18.21 -13.92
N SER A 15 11.08 -18.88 -13.89
CA SER A 15 11.63 -19.44 -12.64
C SER A 15 11.85 -18.34 -11.60
N GLY A 16 11.26 -18.51 -10.42
CA GLY A 16 11.34 -17.53 -9.33
C GLY A 16 10.29 -16.40 -9.40
N GLU A 17 9.49 -16.36 -10.47
CA GLU A 17 8.41 -15.38 -10.61
C GLU A 17 7.08 -15.92 -10.08
N ASP A 18 6.31 -15.05 -9.42
CA ASP A 18 4.98 -15.38 -8.90
C ASP A 18 3.87 -15.23 -9.95
N PHE A 19 4.10 -14.42 -10.97
CA PHE A 19 3.11 -14.07 -12.00
C PHE A 19 3.72 -14.22 -13.39
N CYS A 20 2.94 -14.71 -14.34
CA CYS A 20 3.36 -14.73 -15.75
C CYS A 20 3.31 -13.31 -16.34
N GLN A 21 4.03 -13.11 -17.45
CA GLN A 21 4.10 -11.80 -18.12
C GLN A 21 2.73 -11.25 -18.51
N GLN A 22 1.82 -12.11 -18.96
CA GLN A 22 0.47 -11.70 -19.34
C GLN A 22 -0.29 -11.14 -18.13
N CYS A 23 -0.29 -11.86 -17.00
CA CYS A 23 -0.94 -11.37 -15.79
C CYS A 23 -0.31 -10.09 -15.26
N LEU A 24 1.00 -9.92 -15.38
CA LEU A 24 1.68 -8.66 -15.01
C LEU A 24 1.28 -7.51 -15.93
N ALA A 25 1.14 -7.76 -17.23
CA ALA A 25 0.70 -6.75 -18.20
C ALA A 25 -0.75 -6.30 -17.95
N ASP A 26 -1.61 -7.22 -17.51
CA ASP A 26 -3.03 -6.97 -17.25
C ASP A 26 -3.30 -6.39 -15.83
N MET A 27 -2.27 -6.21 -14.99
CA MET A 27 -2.43 -5.58 -13.68
C MET A 27 -2.88 -4.13 -13.82
N PRO A 28 -3.78 -3.67 -12.93
CA PRO A 28 -4.28 -2.29 -12.94
C PRO A 28 -3.23 -1.32 -12.36
N TRP A 29 -2.06 -1.26 -12.96
CA TRP A 29 -0.98 -0.37 -12.52
C TRP A 29 -1.41 1.09 -12.50
N ASN A 30 -0.95 1.83 -11.52
CA ASN A 30 -1.19 3.26 -11.38
C ASN A 30 -0.04 4.09 -11.98
N HIS A 31 0.28 3.86 -13.25
CA HIS A 31 1.42 4.51 -13.91
C HIS A 31 1.27 6.03 -14.04
N ARG A 32 0.05 6.52 -14.06
CA ARG A 32 -0.24 7.94 -14.22
C ARG A 32 -0.99 8.44 -13.02
N ALA A 33 -0.26 8.94 -12.06
CA ALA A 33 -0.77 9.35 -10.76
C ALA A 33 -0.28 10.75 -10.39
N CYS A 34 -1.05 11.45 -9.59
CA CYS A 34 -0.65 12.70 -8.96
C CYS A 34 0.61 12.46 -8.12
N GLN A 35 1.66 13.25 -8.34
CA GLN A 35 2.92 13.12 -7.61
C GLN A 35 2.79 13.35 -6.10
N ARG A 36 1.75 14.07 -5.66
CA ARG A 36 1.50 14.33 -4.24
C ARG A 36 0.67 13.25 -3.58
N CYS A 37 -0.51 12.92 -4.12
CA CYS A 37 -1.48 12.07 -3.42
C CYS A 37 -1.73 10.70 -4.08
N ALA A 38 -1.03 10.40 -5.17
CA ALA A 38 -1.13 9.17 -5.95
C ALA A 38 -2.51 8.88 -6.55
N LEU A 39 -3.46 9.83 -6.56
CA LEU A 39 -4.71 9.65 -7.30
C LEU A 39 -4.43 9.57 -8.81
N PRO A 40 -5.09 8.66 -9.55
CA PRO A 40 -4.98 8.60 -11.00
C PRO A 40 -5.35 9.94 -11.63
N ILE A 41 -4.58 10.41 -12.61
CA ILE A 41 -4.84 11.62 -13.38
C ILE A 41 -4.98 11.29 -14.87
N SER A 42 -5.94 11.93 -15.53
CA SER A 42 -6.21 11.74 -16.95
C SER A 42 -5.45 12.73 -17.83
N ASP A 43 -5.14 13.92 -17.32
CA ASP A 43 -4.40 14.94 -18.05
C ASP A 43 -2.94 14.52 -18.23
N PRO A 44 -2.44 14.38 -19.49
CA PRO A 44 -1.06 13.97 -19.77
C PRO A 44 -0.02 15.02 -19.41
N TYR A 45 -0.40 16.28 -19.27
CA TYR A 45 0.49 17.41 -19.04
C TYR A 45 0.55 17.84 -17.57
N SER A 46 -0.31 17.27 -16.72
CA SER A 46 -0.36 17.61 -15.30
C SER A 46 0.43 16.59 -14.46
N SER A 47 1.24 17.10 -13.54
CA SER A 47 1.90 16.30 -12.50
C SER A 47 1.06 16.15 -11.24
N ASP A 48 0.17 17.11 -10.98
CA ASP A 48 -0.68 17.16 -9.80
C ASP A 48 -2.17 17.15 -10.17
N CYS A 49 -2.99 16.51 -9.35
CA CYS A 49 -4.45 16.59 -9.50
C CYS A 49 -4.96 17.98 -9.06
N ALA A 50 -6.13 18.36 -9.55
CA ALA A 50 -6.75 19.66 -9.25
C ALA A 50 -6.86 19.94 -7.74
N ALA A 51 -7.16 18.94 -6.93
CA ALA A 51 -7.25 19.09 -5.48
C ALA A 51 -5.89 19.43 -4.84
N CYS A 52 -4.82 18.74 -5.23
CA CYS A 52 -3.49 19.01 -4.71
C CYS A 52 -2.89 20.34 -5.21
N SER A 53 -3.26 20.77 -6.42
CA SER A 53 -2.85 22.06 -6.95
C SER A 53 -3.51 23.22 -6.17
N GLN A 54 -4.74 23.04 -5.69
CA GLN A 54 -5.44 24.06 -4.90
C GLN A 54 -5.07 24.01 -3.42
N ALA A 55 -4.97 22.83 -2.83
CA ALA A 55 -4.67 22.62 -1.42
C ALA A 55 -3.74 21.40 -1.28
N PRO A 56 -2.41 21.62 -1.29
CA PRO A 56 -1.45 20.54 -1.18
C PRO A 56 -1.60 19.82 0.19
N PRO A 57 -1.47 18.50 0.22
CA PRO A 57 -1.50 17.74 1.47
C PRO A 57 -0.28 18.06 2.35
N PRO A 58 -0.33 17.78 3.66
CA PRO A 58 0.76 18.06 4.60
C PRO A 58 1.94 17.09 4.50
N PHE A 59 1.92 16.16 3.57
CA PHE A 59 3.00 15.21 3.29
C PHE A 59 3.66 15.52 1.93
N GLU A 60 4.90 15.10 1.75
CA GLU A 60 5.69 15.42 0.55
C GLU A 60 5.15 14.72 -0.70
N PHE A 61 4.94 13.40 -0.61
CA PHE A 61 4.40 12.59 -1.71
C PHE A 61 3.72 11.32 -1.19
N ALA A 62 2.95 10.69 -2.05
CA ALA A 62 2.40 9.37 -1.85
C ALA A 62 2.64 8.50 -3.09
N VAL A 63 2.77 7.21 -2.91
CA VAL A 63 2.86 6.24 -4.00
C VAL A 63 1.75 5.21 -3.83
N ALA A 64 1.03 4.93 -4.91
CA ALA A 64 0.08 3.84 -5.00
C ALA A 64 0.44 3.01 -6.23
N SER A 65 0.81 1.77 -6.03
CA SER A 65 1.23 0.87 -7.11
C SER A 65 0.10 0.51 -8.07
N PHE A 66 -1.13 0.43 -7.54
CA PHE A 66 -2.29 -0.06 -8.27
C PHE A 66 -3.49 0.87 -8.10
N ARG A 67 -4.37 0.85 -9.09
CA ARG A 67 -5.76 1.24 -8.94
C ARG A 67 -6.51 0.11 -8.25
N TYR A 68 -7.53 0.44 -7.46
CA TYR A 68 -8.38 -0.56 -6.80
C TYR A 68 -9.36 -1.14 -7.82
N ASP A 69 -8.88 -2.09 -8.60
CA ASP A 69 -9.56 -2.75 -9.70
C ASP A 69 -9.13 -4.22 -9.78
N TYR A 70 -9.84 -5.04 -10.59
CA TYR A 70 -9.48 -6.45 -10.77
C TYR A 70 -8.07 -6.60 -11.41
N PRO A 71 -7.22 -7.53 -10.95
CA PRO A 71 -7.44 -8.53 -9.90
C PRO A 71 -7.01 -8.08 -8.49
N ILE A 72 -6.48 -6.87 -8.33
CA ILE A 72 -5.90 -6.35 -7.08
C ILE A 72 -6.95 -6.24 -5.98
N ASP A 73 -8.16 -5.80 -6.29
CA ASP A 73 -9.26 -5.70 -5.35
C ASP A 73 -9.59 -7.07 -4.70
N HIS A 74 -9.65 -8.14 -5.50
CA HIS A 74 -9.86 -9.51 -5.04
C HIS A 74 -8.68 -10.03 -4.21
N MET A 75 -7.45 -9.77 -4.65
CA MET A 75 -6.25 -10.14 -3.90
C MET A 75 -6.21 -9.46 -2.53
N LEU A 76 -6.52 -8.16 -2.47
CA LEU A 76 -6.57 -7.41 -1.22
C LEU A 76 -7.71 -7.86 -0.31
N LEU A 77 -8.89 -8.17 -0.84
CA LEU A 77 -9.99 -8.71 -0.06
C LEU A 77 -9.60 -10.05 0.57
N ARG A 78 -9.06 -10.97 -0.22
CA ARG A 78 -8.57 -12.27 0.26
C ARG A 78 -7.50 -12.09 1.34
N TYR A 79 -6.51 -11.22 1.10
CA TYR A 79 -5.47 -10.92 2.06
C TYR A 79 -6.03 -10.37 3.38
N LYS A 80 -6.96 -9.42 3.30
CA LYS A 80 -7.59 -8.82 4.48
C LYS A 80 -8.47 -9.79 5.28
N GLN A 81 -9.06 -10.78 4.61
CA GLN A 81 -9.96 -11.75 5.27
C GLN A 81 -9.21 -12.91 5.92
N HIS A 82 -8.15 -13.39 5.27
CA HIS A 82 -7.50 -14.65 5.65
C HIS A 82 -6.08 -14.48 6.23
N GLY A 83 -5.49 -13.28 6.15
CA GLY A 83 -4.11 -13.07 6.60
C GLY A 83 -3.08 -13.90 5.84
N ASP A 84 -3.36 -14.15 4.56
CA ASP A 84 -2.50 -14.97 3.69
C ASP A 84 -1.13 -14.30 3.51
N GLU A 85 -0.15 -14.70 4.35
CA GLU A 85 1.20 -14.12 4.35
C GLU A 85 1.90 -14.31 3.01
N VAL A 86 1.64 -15.43 2.33
CA VAL A 86 2.22 -15.69 0.99
C VAL A 86 1.69 -14.66 -0.01
N LEU A 87 0.40 -14.39 0.02
CA LEU A 87 -0.21 -13.35 -0.81
C LEU A 87 0.30 -11.96 -0.42
N GLY A 88 0.46 -11.68 0.88
CA GLY A 88 1.05 -10.45 1.39
C GLY A 88 2.47 -10.21 0.85
N ALA A 89 3.33 -11.23 0.87
CA ALA A 89 4.67 -11.15 0.31
C ALA A 89 4.67 -10.90 -1.20
N LYS A 90 3.76 -11.54 -1.95
CA LYS A 90 3.60 -11.31 -3.40
C LYS A 90 3.16 -9.88 -3.71
N LEU A 91 2.18 -9.36 -2.95
CA LEU A 91 1.74 -7.97 -3.06
C LEU A 91 2.89 -6.98 -2.76
N ALA A 92 3.67 -7.24 -1.70
CA ALA A 92 4.83 -6.41 -1.35
C ALA A 92 5.88 -6.39 -2.47
N ARG A 93 6.18 -7.53 -3.10
CA ARG A 93 7.09 -7.60 -4.26
C ARG A 93 6.55 -6.81 -5.45
N LEU A 94 5.27 -6.96 -5.79
CA LEU A 94 4.64 -6.18 -6.86
C LEU A 94 4.70 -4.67 -6.57
N MET A 95 4.47 -4.27 -5.31
CA MET A 95 4.57 -2.86 -4.90
C MET A 95 6.00 -2.34 -5.09
N LEU A 96 7.02 -3.06 -4.63
CA LEU A 96 8.42 -2.67 -4.81
C LEU A 96 8.80 -2.58 -6.29
N ASN A 97 8.41 -3.55 -7.10
CA ASN A 97 8.72 -3.59 -8.53
C ASN A 97 8.02 -2.47 -9.32
N SER A 98 6.97 -1.85 -8.77
CA SER A 98 6.28 -0.71 -9.40
C SER A 98 6.95 0.63 -9.13
N LEU A 99 7.87 0.70 -8.16
CA LEU A 99 8.56 1.94 -7.82
C LEU A 99 9.60 2.29 -8.88
N SER A 100 9.68 3.57 -9.23
CA SER A 100 10.78 4.09 -10.03
C SER A 100 12.09 4.09 -9.23
N GLU A 101 13.22 4.14 -9.92
CA GLU A 101 14.53 4.26 -9.27
C GLU A 101 14.60 5.51 -8.38
N ASP A 102 14.05 6.64 -8.83
CA ASP A 102 13.99 7.87 -8.04
C ASP A 102 13.17 7.69 -6.76
N ALA A 103 12.03 7.01 -6.83
CA ALA A 103 11.22 6.72 -5.65
C ALA A 103 11.96 5.80 -4.66
N LEU A 104 12.67 4.79 -5.16
CA LEU A 104 13.50 3.92 -4.34
C LEU A 104 14.65 4.68 -3.67
N LEU A 105 15.31 5.60 -4.39
CA LEU A 105 16.35 6.46 -3.83
C LEU A 105 15.82 7.38 -2.72
N GLN A 106 14.63 7.96 -2.90
CA GLN A 106 13.99 8.79 -1.88
C GLN A 106 13.63 7.99 -0.62
N LEU A 107 13.37 6.70 -0.74
CA LEU A 107 13.08 5.83 0.40
C LEU A 107 14.34 5.37 1.15
N GLN A 108 15.52 5.51 0.57
CA GLN A 108 16.76 5.10 1.23
C GLN A 108 16.99 5.85 2.54
N GLY A 109 17.34 5.11 3.59
CA GLY A 109 17.54 5.67 4.92
C GLY A 109 16.27 6.09 5.65
N THR A 110 15.09 5.85 5.07
CA THR A 110 13.81 6.09 5.74
C THR A 110 13.38 4.87 6.57
N THR A 111 12.42 5.10 7.46
CA THR A 111 11.83 4.04 8.28
C THR A 111 10.36 3.86 7.90
N LEU A 112 9.96 2.63 7.63
CA LEU A 112 8.57 2.27 7.40
C LEU A 112 7.81 2.30 8.73
N VAL A 113 6.69 3.04 8.75
CA VAL A 113 5.80 3.11 9.91
C VAL A 113 4.43 2.60 9.49
N PRO A 114 4.13 1.32 9.75
CA PRO A 114 2.84 0.75 9.37
C PRO A 114 1.69 1.42 10.14
N VAL A 115 0.57 1.65 9.45
CA VAL A 115 -0.64 2.17 10.10
C VAL A 115 -1.07 1.21 11.20
N ALA A 116 -1.22 1.74 12.40
CA ALA A 116 -1.60 0.94 13.57
C ALA A 116 -3.06 0.50 13.46
N MET A 117 -3.32 -0.71 13.94
CA MET A 117 -4.66 -1.27 14.09
C MET A 117 -5.08 -1.22 15.56
N HIS A 118 -6.36 -0.91 15.82
CA HIS A 118 -6.86 -0.91 17.19
C HIS A 118 -6.75 -2.31 17.83
N PRO A 119 -6.40 -2.44 19.11
CA PRO A 119 -6.20 -3.74 19.76
C PRO A 119 -7.39 -4.69 19.69
N GLN A 120 -8.63 -4.17 19.66
CA GLN A 120 -9.82 -5.01 19.49
C GLN A 120 -9.90 -5.61 18.07
N ASP A 121 -9.65 -4.78 17.04
CA ASP A 121 -9.64 -5.23 15.65
C ASP A 121 -8.51 -6.23 15.41
N LEU A 122 -7.34 -5.98 16.01
CA LEU A 122 -6.21 -6.88 15.96
C LEU A 122 -6.54 -8.25 16.60
N ARG A 123 -7.22 -8.25 17.77
CA ARG A 123 -7.68 -9.51 18.40
C ARG A 123 -8.69 -10.26 17.56
N GLN A 124 -9.62 -9.56 16.91
CA GLN A 124 -10.64 -10.19 16.05
C GLN A 124 -10.04 -10.73 14.76
N ARG A 125 -9.10 -10.02 14.17
CA ARG A 125 -8.49 -10.36 12.87
C ARG A 125 -7.27 -11.26 13.00
N GLY A 126 -6.56 -11.19 14.13
CA GLY A 126 -5.34 -11.94 14.40
C GLY A 126 -4.06 -11.30 13.86
N PHE A 127 -4.14 -10.33 12.94
CA PHE A 127 -2.99 -9.71 12.29
C PHE A 127 -3.27 -8.28 11.83
N ASN A 128 -2.20 -7.49 11.65
CA ASN A 128 -2.25 -6.18 11.01
C ASN A 128 -1.64 -6.26 9.60
N GLN A 129 -2.46 -6.06 8.57
CA GLN A 129 -2.04 -6.12 7.16
C GLN A 129 -0.93 -5.14 6.84
N ALA A 130 -1.04 -3.89 7.32
CA ALA A 130 -0.02 -2.87 7.07
C ALA A 130 1.32 -3.27 7.68
N GLN A 131 1.30 -3.92 8.85
CA GLN A 131 2.50 -4.45 9.49
C GLN A 131 3.14 -5.58 8.68
N GLN A 132 2.35 -6.57 8.24
CA GLN A 132 2.86 -7.68 7.43
C GLN A 132 3.44 -7.20 6.10
N LEU A 133 2.79 -6.23 5.43
CA LEU A 133 3.31 -5.63 4.21
C LEU A 133 4.61 -4.86 4.46
N ALA A 134 4.67 -4.06 5.53
CA ALA A 134 5.89 -3.33 5.89
C ALA A 134 7.06 -4.28 6.17
N ASP A 135 6.81 -5.39 6.87
CA ASP A 135 7.82 -6.41 7.15
C ASP A 135 8.31 -7.09 5.86
N SER A 136 7.38 -7.42 4.95
CA SER A 136 7.73 -8.00 3.65
C SER A 136 8.49 -7.01 2.75
N ILE A 137 8.11 -5.74 2.75
CA ILE A 137 8.82 -4.69 2.01
C ILE A 137 10.23 -4.52 2.59
N ALA A 138 10.36 -4.43 3.90
CA ALA A 138 11.65 -4.27 4.57
C ALA A 138 12.62 -5.43 4.25
N LEU A 139 12.11 -6.66 4.24
CA LEU A 139 12.90 -7.84 3.90
C LEU A 139 13.53 -7.75 2.50
N HIS A 140 12.82 -7.16 1.52
CA HIS A 140 13.27 -7.09 0.13
C HIS A 140 14.00 -5.79 -0.21
N SER A 141 13.79 -4.72 0.57
CA SER A 141 14.37 -3.39 0.30
C SER A 141 15.49 -2.99 1.25
N GLY A 142 15.66 -3.71 2.36
CA GLY A 142 16.61 -3.35 3.42
C GLY A 142 16.16 -2.14 4.28
N LEU A 143 14.94 -1.65 4.11
CA LEU A 143 14.39 -0.58 4.94
C LEU A 143 14.12 -1.06 6.36
N THR A 144 14.15 -0.15 7.33
CA THR A 144 13.80 -0.44 8.72
C THR A 144 12.31 -0.29 8.95
N VAL A 145 11.76 -1.02 9.93
CA VAL A 145 10.35 -0.91 10.33
C VAL A 145 10.24 -0.45 11.77
N ASP A 146 9.50 0.62 12.02
CA ASP A 146 9.15 1.07 13.37
C ASP A 146 7.72 0.65 13.71
N ARG A 147 7.57 -0.20 14.73
CA ARG A 147 6.29 -0.76 15.18
C ARG A 147 5.70 -0.04 16.39
N ARG A 148 6.31 1.09 16.83
CA ARG A 148 5.89 1.80 18.04
C ARG A 148 4.61 2.64 17.84
N LEU A 149 4.13 2.77 16.61
CA LEU A 149 2.87 3.44 16.35
C LEU A 149 1.70 2.60 16.90
N VAL A 150 0.94 3.16 17.81
CA VAL A 150 -0.20 2.49 18.46
C VAL A 150 -1.47 3.27 18.20
N ALA A 151 -2.53 2.60 17.77
CA ALA A 151 -3.87 3.19 17.72
C ALA A 151 -4.49 3.21 19.12
N THR A 152 -4.80 4.39 19.61
CA THR A 152 -5.22 4.60 21.00
C THR A 152 -6.73 4.61 21.22
N ARG A 153 -7.54 4.64 20.15
CA ARG A 153 -9.01 4.72 20.26
C ARG A 153 -9.72 3.75 19.32
N THR A 154 -10.87 3.25 19.80
CA THR A 154 -11.83 2.49 18.98
C THR A 154 -12.51 3.41 17.99
N HIS A 155 -12.61 2.98 16.75
CA HIS A 155 -13.32 3.69 15.71
C HIS A 155 -14.63 2.99 15.37
N ALA A 156 -15.65 3.77 15.04
CA ALA A 156 -16.69 3.25 14.17
C ALA A 156 -16.02 2.65 12.93
N ALA A 157 -16.40 1.43 12.56
CA ALA A 157 -15.77 0.73 11.46
C ALA A 157 -15.72 1.65 10.24
N GLN A 158 -14.52 1.96 9.75
CA GLN A 158 -14.30 2.86 8.60
C GLN A 158 -15.15 2.47 7.37
N LYS A 159 -15.55 1.19 7.30
CA LYS A 159 -16.41 0.66 6.25
C LYS A 159 -17.81 1.27 6.20
N SER A 160 -18.34 1.72 7.33
CA SER A 160 -19.70 2.31 7.43
C SER A 160 -19.71 3.83 7.26
N LEU A 161 -18.55 4.47 7.15
CA LEU A 161 -18.42 5.92 7.05
C LEU A 161 -18.30 6.39 5.61
N ASN A 162 -18.96 7.51 5.28
CA ASN A 162 -18.73 8.22 4.03
C ASN A 162 -17.39 9.00 4.05
N ALA A 163 -16.98 9.56 2.90
CA ALA A 163 -15.68 10.24 2.77
C ALA A 163 -15.51 11.43 3.72
N ALA A 164 -16.56 12.21 3.98
CA ALA A 164 -16.51 13.36 4.92
C ALA A 164 -16.36 12.87 6.35
N GLN A 165 -17.13 11.86 6.75
CA GLN A 165 -17.05 11.24 8.08
C GLN A 165 -15.68 10.59 8.30
N ARG A 166 -15.07 9.94 7.28
CA ARG A 166 -13.73 9.39 7.40
C ARG A 166 -12.68 10.46 7.67
N ARG A 167 -12.78 11.63 7.01
CA ARG A 167 -11.85 12.75 7.25
C ARG A 167 -12.00 13.29 8.68
N GLN A 168 -13.22 13.48 9.16
CA GLN A 168 -13.47 13.91 10.55
C GLN A 168 -12.98 12.86 11.55
N ASN A 169 -13.18 11.59 11.25
CA ASN A 169 -12.73 10.51 12.11
C ASN A 169 -11.22 10.43 12.25
N ILE A 170 -10.47 10.80 11.21
CA ILE A 170 -9.00 10.86 11.25
C ILE A 170 -8.51 12.05 12.09
N HIS A 171 -9.18 13.19 12.06
CA HIS A 171 -8.81 14.37 12.87
C HIS A 171 -9.01 14.18 14.38
N LEU A 172 -9.85 13.25 14.79
CA LEU A 172 -10.09 12.93 16.20
C LEU A 172 -9.04 11.99 16.80
N HIS A 173 -8.06 11.58 16.00
CA HIS A 173 -7.06 10.59 16.43
C HIS A 173 -5.66 11.18 16.35
N ASP A 174 -5.21 11.67 17.51
CA ASP A 174 -3.83 12.01 17.74
C ASP A 174 -2.93 10.79 17.56
N VAL A 175 -2.46 10.61 16.34
CA VAL A 175 -1.33 9.74 16.10
C VAL A 175 -0.08 10.60 16.30
N PHE A 176 0.44 10.62 17.51
CA PHE A 176 1.67 11.33 17.81
C PHE A 176 2.86 10.53 17.34
N TYR A 177 3.56 11.02 16.33
CA TYR A 177 4.94 10.65 16.09
C TYR A 177 5.80 11.86 15.69
N LYS A 178 6.84 12.13 16.49
CA LYS A 178 7.91 13.08 16.15
C LYS A 178 9.01 12.34 15.37
N ALA A 179 8.78 12.01 14.11
CA ALA A 179 9.82 11.55 13.22
C ALA A 179 9.49 11.97 11.78
N LYS A 180 10.50 12.19 10.94
CA LYS A 180 10.29 12.30 9.50
C LYS A 180 9.65 11.00 9.02
N ILE A 181 8.38 11.04 8.72
CA ILE A 181 7.63 9.90 8.21
C ILE A 181 7.75 9.97 6.69
N ALA A 182 8.38 8.98 6.09
CA ALA A 182 8.13 8.70 4.70
C ALA A 182 6.68 8.20 4.61
N THR A 183 5.81 9.08 4.14
CA THR A 183 4.37 8.89 4.19
C THR A 183 3.93 7.85 3.18
N GLY A 184 3.45 6.77 3.70
CA GLY A 184 2.30 6.04 3.30
C GLY A 184 2.26 5.41 1.91
N PHE A 185 2.52 4.11 1.83
CA PHE A 185 1.86 3.27 0.84
C PHE A 185 0.36 3.24 1.18
N ALA A 186 -0.45 3.95 0.42
CA ALA A 186 -1.90 3.81 0.48
C ALA A 186 -2.31 2.57 -0.32
N ILE A 187 -2.93 1.62 0.35
CA ILE A 187 -3.63 0.48 -0.25
C ILE A 187 -5.13 0.77 -0.25
#